data_ef8ba8723e5233f179e32d152ed1a849
#
_entry.id   ef8ba8723e5233f179e32d152ed1a849
#
_cell.length_a   1.000
_cell.length_b   1.000
_cell.length_c   1.000
_cell.angle_alpha   90.00
_cell.angle_beta   90.00
_cell.angle_gamma   90.00
#
_symmetry.space_group_name_H-M   'P 1'
#
loop_
_entity.id
_entity.type
_entity.pdbx_description
1 polymer ?
#
loop_
_entity_poly.entity_id
_entity_poly.type
_entity_poly.pdbx_seq_one_letter_code
_entity_poly.pdbx_strand_id
1 'polypeptide(L)'
;VNKNLKKIDTADATIYWQNLEDLNCYRHFRVFNKFNIIPKFCFGCFKVTVQPETVLELLKMFFIFDKLYLGLKNSRKLMIDKRENIPGHYKGFIYCSSVEEGENIKNKLKSILMKNLGTDCSISLKRGCSEFALKYPSYKKASVNKNEMMPFDKTWKSLEEIIDNRIWNTDSKIGIIHPSLTGPSLRD
;
A
#
# COMPACT_ATOMS: atom_id res chain seq x y z
N VAL A 1 -33.91 17.02 9.00
CA VAL A 1 -32.98 16.47 8.00
C VAL A 1 -31.58 16.88 8.41
N ASN A 2 -30.78 15.91 8.87
CA ASN A 2 -29.51 16.11 9.54
C ASN A 2 -28.44 16.54 8.52
N LYS A 3 -28.09 17.82 8.51
CA LYS A 3 -27.06 18.42 7.63
C LYS A 3 -25.62 18.05 8.00
N ASN A 4 -25.41 17.14 8.94
CA ASN A 4 -24.10 16.75 9.46
C ASN A 4 -23.64 15.32 9.09
N LEU A 5 -24.22 14.71 8.09
CA LEU A 5 -23.55 13.62 7.40
C LEU A 5 -22.37 14.27 6.63
N LYS A 6 -21.28 14.54 7.34
CA LYS A 6 -19.99 14.75 6.73
C LYS A 6 -19.83 13.62 5.72
N LYS A 7 -19.63 14.01 4.47
CA LYS A 7 -19.27 13.16 3.36
C LYS A 7 -18.25 12.15 3.88
N ILE A 8 -18.72 10.94 4.18
CA ILE A 8 -17.82 9.82 4.45
C ILE A 8 -17.16 9.63 3.11
N ASP A 9 -15.90 10.01 3.00
CA ASP A 9 -15.13 9.81 1.79
C ASP A 9 -14.85 8.30 1.68
N THR A 10 -15.85 7.60 1.17
CA THR A 10 -15.82 6.15 0.94
C THR A 10 -15.20 5.83 -0.41
N ALA A 11 -14.14 6.55 -0.78
CA ALA A 11 -13.40 6.29 -2.00
C ALA A 11 -12.85 4.85 -2.03
N ASP A 12 -12.61 4.28 -0.86
CA ASP A 12 -12.33 2.86 -0.71
C ASP A 12 -13.00 2.28 0.55
N ALA A 13 -13.30 0.98 0.52
CA ALA A 13 -13.76 0.21 1.66
C ALA A 13 -12.84 -0.99 1.86
N THR A 14 -12.06 -0.97 2.93
CA THR A 14 -11.27 -2.13 3.34
C THR A 14 -12.21 -3.14 4.00
N ILE A 15 -12.30 -4.35 3.43
CA ILE A 15 -13.17 -5.43 3.92
C ILE A 15 -12.41 -6.50 4.71
N TYR A 16 -11.10 -6.52 4.60
CA TYR A 16 -10.23 -7.47 5.30
C TYR A 16 -8.85 -6.87 5.49
N TRP A 17 -8.26 -7.10 6.65
CA TRP A 17 -6.87 -6.76 6.95
C TRP A 17 -6.28 -7.77 7.93
N GLN A 18 -5.10 -8.27 7.62
CA GLN A 18 -4.36 -9.21 8.46
C GLN A 18 -2.88 -8.79 8.55
N ASN A 19 -2.26 -9.10 9.68
CA ASN A 19 -0.86 -8.74 9.96
C ASN A 19 -0.62 -7.25 9.74
N LEU A 20 -1.46 -6.44 10.38
CA LEU A 20 -1.42 -4.99 10.28
C LEU A 20 -0.08 -4.47 10.80
N GLU A 21 0.77 -4.02 9.88
CA GLU A 21 1.94 -3.23 10.19
C GLU A 21 1.58 -1.75 9.95
N ASP A 22 1.92 -0.89 10.91
CA ASP A 22 1.72 0.54 10.70
C ASP A 22 2.76 1.07 9.70
N LEU A 23 2.33 1.15 8.46
CA LEU A 23 3.15 1.70 7.37
C LEU A 23 3.18 3.22 7.37
N ASN A 24 2.56 3.86 8.37
CA ASN A 24 2.46 5.32 8.49
C ASN A 24 1.99 6.03 7.20
N CYS A 25 1.06 5.40 6.49
CA CYS A 25 0.58 5.90 5.20
C CYS A 25 -0.04 7.30 5.31
N TYR A 26 -0.66 7.63 6.45
CA TYR A 26 -1.21 8.96 6.70
C TYR A 26 -0.13 10.06 6.59
N ARG A 27 1.01 9.87 7.25
CA ARG A 27 2.16 10.78 7.14
C ARG A 27 2.63 10.90 5.70
N HIS A 28 2.73 9.75 5.00
CA HIS A 28 3.23 9.72 3.62
C HIS A 28 2.31 10.49 2.66
N PHE A 29 1.00 10.35 2.80
CA PHE A 29 0.05 11.14 2.02
C PHE A 29 0.07 12.63 2.36
N ARG A 30 0.30 13.00 3.62
CA ARG A 30 0.47 14.42 3.98
C ARG A 30 1.68 15.05 3.29
N VAL A 31 2.82 14.34 3.26
CA VAL A 31 4.02 14.78 2.55
C VAL A 31 3.72 14.95 1.06
N PHE A 32 3.14 13.93 0.43
CA PHE A 32 2.80 13.95 -0.99
C PHE A 32 1.84 15.08 -1.34
N ASN A 33 0.74 15.21 -0.61
CA ASN A 33 -0.28 16.23 -0.88
C ASN A 33 0.24 17.65 -0.70
N LYS A 34 1.19 17.85 0.23
CA LYS A 34 1.72 19.19 0.51
C LYS A 34 2.83 19.60 -0.45
N PHE A 35 3.77 18.71 -0.72
CA PHE A 35 5.00 19.04 -1.45
C PHE A 35 5.08 18.38 -2.82
N ASN A 36 4.12 17.51 -3.15
CA ASN A 36 4.14 16.72 -4.37
C ASN A 36 5.39 15.84 -4.54
N ILE A 37 5.93 15.34 -3.45
CA ILE A 37 7.09 14.45 -3.42
C ILE A 37 6.69 13.08 -2.85
N ILE A 38 7.40 12.03 -3.25
CA ILE A 38 7.18 10.70 -2.71
C ILE A 38 8.15 10.48 -1.54
N PRO A 39 7.64 10.14 -0.34
CA PRO A 39 8.50 9.89 0.82
C PRO A 39 9.50 8.75 0.61
N LYS A 40 10.68 8.86 1.19
CA LYS A 40 11.78 7.87 1.08
C LYS A 40 11.30 6.45 1.39
N PHE A 41 10.56 6.28 2.49
CA PHE A 41 10.01 4.98 2.89
C PHE A 41 9.22 4.30 1.77
N CYS A 42 8.44 5.04 1.00
CA CYS A 42 7.61 4.48 -0.06
C CYS A 42 8.42 3.88 -1.21
N PHE A 43 9.71 4.23 -1.34
CA PHE A 43 10.61 3.63 -2.32
C PHE A 43 11.00 2.19 -1.99
N GLY A 44 10.88 1.76 -0.74
CA GLY A 44 11.04 0.38 -0.28
C GLY A 44 9.71 -0.37 -0.09
N CYS A 45 8.57 0.25 -0.38
CA CYS A 45 7.27 -0.38 -0.24
C CYS A 45 6.84 -1.03 -1.55
N PHE A 46 6.74 -2.35 -1.56
CA PHE A 46 6.24 -3.14 -2.70
C PHE A 46 4.95 -3.84 -2.32
N LYS A 47 4.14 -4.18 -3.31
CA LYS A 47 2.93 -4.96 -3.09
C LYS A 47 2.56 -5.81 -4.29
N VAL A 48 2.26 -7.06 -4.01
CA VAL A 48 1.56 -7.94 -4.94
C VAL A 48 0.11 -7.52 -4.93
N THR A 49 -0.40 -7.18 -6.10
CA THR A 49 -1.80 -6.77 -6.30
C THR A 49 -2.52 -7.85 -7.07
N VAL A 50 -3.67 -8.27 -6.56
CA VAL A 50 -4.61 -9.16 -7.25
C VAL A 50 -5.87 -8.37 -7.53
N GLN A 51 -6.41 -8.52 -8.74
CA GLN A 51 -7.64 -7.84 -9.15
C GLN A 51 -8.69 -8.88 -9.54
N PRO A 52 -9.54 -9.32 -8.60
CA PRO A 52 -10.71 -10.10 -8.94
C PRO A 52 -11.71 -9.25 -9.74
N GLU A 53 -12.46 -9.90 -10.61
CA GLU A 53 -13.43 -9.20 -11.47
C GLU A 53 -14.82 -9.12 -10.81
N THR A 54 -15.12 -10.07 -9.93
CA THR A 54 -16.43 -10.19 -9.30
C THR A 54 -16.36 -10.14 -7.77
N VAL A 55 -17.47 -9.80 -7.15
CA VAL A 55 -17.59 -9.84 -5.69
C VAL A 55 -17.42 -11.27 -5.13
N LEU A 56 -17.85 -12.29 -5.90
CA LEU A 56 -17.70 -13.68 -5.48
C LEU A 56 -16.21 -14.09 -5.45
N GLU A 57 -15.44 -13.66 -6.42
CA GLU A 57 -13.98 -13.87 -6.41
C GLU A 57 -13.32 -13.13 -5.25
N LEU A 58 -13.77 -11.91 -4.94
CA LEU A 58 -13.28 -11.17 -3.79
C LEU A 58 -13.57 -11.91 -2.47
N LEU A 59 -14.76 -12.50 -2.32
CA LEU A 59 -15.11 -13.31 -1.16
C LEU A 59 -14.29 -14.60 -1.09
N LYS A 60 -14.07 -15.29 -2.20
CA LYS A 60 -13.15 -16.44 -2.24
C LYS A 60 -11.72 -16.03 -1.86
N MET A 61 -11.26 -14.88 -2.33
CA MET A 61 -9.95 -14.34 -1.95
C MET A 61 -9.85 -14.04 -0.44
N PHE A 62 -10.94 -13.63 0.21
CA PHE A 62 -10.96 -13.46 1.65
C PHE A 62 -10.51 -14.76 2.35
N PHE A 63 -11.11 -15.90 2.03
CA PHE A 63 -10.75 -17.18 2.61
C PHE A 63 -9.32 -17.62 2.24
N ILE A 64 -8.88 -17.33 1.00
CA ILE A 64 -7.52 -17.63 0.57
C ILE A 64 -6.52 -16.81 1.36
N PHE A 65 -6.74 -15.50 1.52
CA PHE A 65 -5.84 -14.60 2.24
C PHE A 65 -5.79 -14.91 3.72
N ASP A 66 -6.93 -15.29 4.31
CA ASP A 66 -7.00 -15.66 5.72
C ASP A 66 -6.18 -16.93 6.02
N LYS A 67 -6.27 -17.95 5.14
CA LYS A 67 -5.60 -19.23 5.31
C LYS A 67 -4.21 -19.30 4.66
N LEU A 68 -3.82 -18.28 3.90
CA LEU A 68 -2.58 -18.31 3.13
C LEU A 68 -1.37 -18.21 4.07
N TYR A 69 -0.65 -19.29 4.20
CA TYR A 69 0.62 -19.30 4.89
C TYR A 69 1.77 -18.93 3.93
N LEU A 70 2.33 -17.76 4.11
CA LEU A 70 3.44 -17.25 3.30
C LEU A 70 4.82 -17.49 3.94
N GLY A 71 4.85 -17.99 5.18
CA GLY A 71 6.07 -18.11 5.97
C GLY A 71 6.56 -16.77 6.57
N LEU A 72 6.00 -15.66 6.14
CA LEU A 72 6.30 -14.30 6.60
C LEU A 72 5.03 -13.64 7.13
N LYS A 73 5.19 -12.67 8.03
CA LYS A 73 4.09 -11.88 8.59
C LYS A 73 3.71 -10.70 7.66
N ASN A 74 3.55 -10.98 6.38
CA ASN A 74 3.18 -9.94 5.43
C ASN A 74 1.80 -9.36 5.75
N SER A 75 1.73 -8.04 5.80
CA SER A 75 0.45 -7.34 5.85
C SER A 75 -0.36 -7.62 4.59
N ARG A 76 -1.65 -7.91 4.76
CA ARG A 76 -2.59 -8.26 3.67
C ARG A 76 -3.85 -7.47 3.80
N LYS A 77 -4.40 -7.09 2.66
CA LYS A 77 -5.60 -6.26 2.61
C LYS A 77 -6.47 -6.67 1.44
N LEU A 78 -7.79 -6.73 1.66
CA LEU A 78 -8.79 -6.76 0.60
C LEU A 78 -9.64 -5.51 0.69
N MET A 79 -9.99 -4.94 -0.46
CA MET A 79 -10.75 -3.71 -0.51
C MET A 79 -11.62 -3.61 -1.76
N ILE A 80 -12.65 -2.79 -1.64
CA ILE A 80 -13.43 -2.27 -2.75
C ILE A 80 -12.96 -0.83 -2.99
N ASP A 81 -12.46 -0.57 -4.19
CA ASP A 81 -11.93 0.73 -4.60
C ASP A 81 -12.90 1.39 -5.57
N LYS A 82 -13.47 2.52 -5.17
CA LYS A 82 -14.45 3.26 -5.96
C LYS A 82 -13.87 4.51 -6.62
N ARG A 83 -12.55 4.70 -6.54
CA ARG A 83 -11.88 5.88 -7.12
C ARG A 83 -11.89 5.79 -8.64
N GLU A 84 -12.40 6.83 -9.29
CA GLU A 84 -12.60 6.87 -10.75
C GLU A 84 -11.29 6.72 -11.53
N ASN A 85 -10.19 7.27 -11.02
CA ASN A 85 -8.90 7.28 -11.72
C ASN A 85 -8.03 6.05 -11.46
N ILE A 86 -8.54 5.08 -10.70
CA ILE A 86 -7.79 3.87 -10.33
C ILE A 86 -8.52 2.64 -10.89
N PRO A 87 -7.92 1.90 -11.82
CA PRO A 87 -8.58 0.76 -12.44
C PRO A 87 -8.80 -0.40 -11.46
N GLY A 88 -9.89 -1.13 -11.68
CA GLY A 88 -10.29 -2.30 -10.89
C GLY A 88 -10.98 -1.90 -9.58
N HIS A 89 -12.20 -2.38 -9.39
CA HIS A 89 -12.97 -2.09 -8.18
C HIS A 89 -12.62 -3.01 -7.01
N TYR A 90 -12.30 -4.27 -7.29
CA TYR A 90 -11.93 -5.24 -6.26
C TYR A 90 -10.43 -5.44 -6.26
N LYS A 91 -9.82 -5.39 -5.09
CA LYS A 91 -8.36 -5.48 -4.97
C LYS A 91 -7.94 -6.28 -3.75
N GLY A 92 -6.95 -7.13 -3.95
CA GLY A 92 -6.17 -7.72 -2.88
C GLY A 92 -4.73 -7.22 -2.92
N PHE A 93 -4.18 -6.96 -1.76
CA PHE A 93 -2.78 -6.54 -1.62
C PHE A 93 -2.05 -7.41 -0.61
N ILE A 94 -0.82 -7.79 -0.95
CA ILE A 94 0.14 -8.36 -0.01
C ILE A 94 1.37 -7.46 -0.05
N TYR A 95 1.73 -6.89 1.09
CA TYR A 95 2.85 -5.96 1.20
C TYR A 95 4.16 -6.71 1.33
N CYS A 96 5.19 -6.22 0.65
CA CYS A 96 6.51 -6.83 0.54
C CYS A 96 7.58 -5.79 0.78
N SER A 97 8.72 -6.22 1.32
CA SER A 97 9.89 -5.37 1.60
C SER A 97 10.86 -5.29 0.43
N SER A 98 10.77 -6.22 -0.52
CA SER A 98 11.63 -6.26 -1.70
C SER A 98 10.91 -6.76 -2.94
N VAL A 99 11.51 -6.53 -4.11
CA VAL A 99 11.02 -7.06 -5.39
C VAL A 99 11.08 -8.59 -5.41
N GLU A 100 12.17 -9.16 -4.89
CA GLU A 100 12.39 -10.61 -4.85
C GLU A 100 11.30 -11.30 -4.02
N GLU A 101 11.03 -10.77 -2.81
CA GLU A 101 9.94 -11.25 -1.97
C GLU A 101 8.59 -11.16 -2.71
N GLY A 102 8.33 -10.04 -3.36
CA GLY A 102 7.11 -9.82 -4.14
C GLY A 102 6.95 -10.80 -5.29
N GLU A 103 7.99 -11.09 -6.05
CA GLU A 103 7.95 -12.07 -7.14
C GLU A 103 7.71 -13.49 -6.61
N ASN A 104 8.35 -13.88 -5.51
CA ASN A 104 8.13 -15.16 -4.87
C ASN A 104 6.67 -15.33 -4.41
N ILE A 105 6.12 -14.30 -3.77
CA ILE A 105 4.72 -14.29 -3.33
C ILE A 105 3.78 -14.33 -4.53
N LYS A 106 4.04 -13.54 -5.58
CA LYS A 106 3.26 -13.50 -6.81
C LYS A 106 3.16 -14.88 -7.45
N ASN A 107 4.29 -15.58 -7.60
CA ASN A 107 4.35 -16.90 -8.20
C ASN A 107 3.58 -17.94 -7.38
N LYS A 108 3.77 -17.93 -6.06
CA LYS A 108 3.03 -18.81 -5.14
C LYS A 108 1.53 -18.54 -5.19
N LEU A 109 1.14 -17.26 -5.19
CA LEU A 109 -0.24 -16.84 -5.19
C LEU A 109 -0.95 -17.20 -6.51
N LYS A 110 -0.26 -17.07 -7.65
CA LYS A 110 -0.79 -17.44 -8.98
C LYS A 110 -1.27 -18.88 -9.00
N SER A 111 -0.45 -19.82 -8.52
CA SER A 111 -0.82 -21.25 -8.46
C SER A 111 -2.05 -21.49 -7.57
N ILE A 112 -2.13 -20.81 -6.42
CA ILE A 112 -3.23 -20.95 -5.47
C ILE A 112 -4.53 -20.38 -6.07
N LEU A 113 -4.47 -19.22 -6.71
CA LEU A 113 -5.64 -18.56 -7.30
C LEU A 113 -6.19 -19.37 -8.48
N MET A 114 -5.33 -19.83 -9.39
CA MET A 114 -5.74 -20.71 -10.48
C MET A 114 -6.52 -21.92 -9.97
N LYS A 115 -6.00 -22.58 -8.93
CA LYS A 115 -6.63 -23.79 -8.35
C LYS A 115 -7.99 -23.49 -7.71
N ASN A 116 -8.16 -22.35 -7.05
CA ASN A 116 -9.32 -22.07 -6.20
C ASN A 116 -10.36 -21.15 -6.84
N LEU A 117 -9.95 -20.25 -7.72
CA LEU A 117 -10.87 -19.35 -8.42
C LEU A 117 -11.27 -19.89 -9.79
N GLY A 118 -10.42 -20.71 -10.42
CA GLY A 118 -10.65 -21.21 -11.78
C GLY A 118 -10.53 -20.13 -12.86
N THR A 119 -10.11 -18.92 -12.50
CA THR A 119 -9.95 -17.78 -13.38
C THR A 119 -8.53 -17.24 -13.32
N ASP A 120 -8.06 -16.66 -14.40
CA ASP A 120 -6.75 -16.01 -14.48
C ASP A 120 -6.88 -14.56 -13.97
N CYS A 121 -7.06 -14.43 -12.65
CA CYS A 121 -7.07 -13.11 -12.03
C CYS A 121 -5.78 -12.35 -12.34
N SER A 122 -5.88 -11.08 -12.70
CA SER A 122 -4.72 -10.22 -12.92
C SER A 122 -3.91 -10.11 -11.63
N ILE A 123 -2.66 -10.58 -11.69
CA ILE A 123 -1.70 -10.49 -10.59
C ILE A 123 -0.50 -9.68 -11.06
N SER A 124 -0.18 -8.64 -10.31
CA SER A 124 0.97 -7.79 -10.63
C SER A 124 1.76 -7.42 -9.39
N LEU A 125 3.07 -7.24 -9.54
CA LEU A 125 3.92 -6.62 -8.55
C LEU A 125 4.08 -5.14 -8.90
N LYS A 126 3.86 -4.27 -7.93
CA LYS A 126 4.07 -2.84 -8.10
C LYS A 126 4.69 -2.20 -6.87
N ARG A 127 5.30 -1.05 -7.06
CA ARG A 127 5.88 -0.22 -6.02
C ARG A 127 4.85 0.79 -5.52
N GLY A 128 4.77 0.94 -4.22
CA GLY A 128 4.04 2.00 -3.55
C GLY A 128 2.56 2.15 -3.88
N CYS A 129 2.06 3.35 -3.73
CA CYS A 129 0.66 3.69 -3.93
C CYS A 129 0.38 4.20 -5.34
N SER A 130 -0.82 3.89 -5.84
CA SER A 130 -1.25 4.27 -7.21
C SER A 130 -1.31 5.78 -7.38
N GLU A 131 -1.63 6.51 -6.32
CA GLU A 131 -1.71 7.96 -6.29
C GLU A 131 -0.38 8.62 -6.64
N PHE A 132 0.73 8.06 -6.14
CA PHE A 132 2.06 8.56 -6.48
C PHE A 132 2.37 8.34 -7.96
N ALA A 133 1.94 7.20 -8.49
CA ALA A 133 2.15 6.86 -9.89
C ALA A 133 1.32 7.72 -10.87
N LEU A 134 0.23 8.34 -10.43
CA LEU A 134 -0.51 9.31 -11.26
C LEU A 134 0.36 10.52 -11.58
N LYS A 135 1.18 10.97 -10.63
CA LYS A 135 2.09 12.11 -10.82
C LYS A 135 3.46 11.69 -11.35
N TYR A 136 3.96 10.55 -10.90
CA TYR A 136 5.27 9.99 -11.27
C TYR A 136 5.05 8.60 -11.90
N PRO A 137 4.70 8.50 -13.19
CA PRO A 137 4.35 7.22 -13.83
C PRO A 137 5.45 6.15 -13.75
N SER A 138 6.73 6.56 -13.78
CA SER A 138 7.88 5.66 -13.63
C SER A 138 8.04 5.06 -12.24
N TYR A 139 7.43 5.68 -11.22
CA TYR A 139 7.56 5.26 -9.83
C TYR A 139 6.99 3.85 -9.58
N LYS A 140 5.87 3.50 -10.22
CA LYS A 140 5.19 2.20 -10.00
C LYS A 140 5.98 0.99 -10.48
N LYS A 141 7.01 1.19 -11.31
CA LYS A 141 7.81 0.09 -11.85
C LYS A 141 8.54 -0.62 -10.73
N ALA A 142 8.31 -1.91 -10.60
CA ALA A 142 9.07 -2.81 -9.76
C ALA A 142 9.95 -3.69 -10.68
N SER A 143 11.26 -3.68 -10.46
CA SER A 143 12.22 -4.48 -11.24
C SER A 143 13.31 -5.00 -10.32
N VAL A 144 13.78 -6.21 -10.60
CA VAL A 144 14.96 -6.78 -9.93
C VAL A 144 16.20 -5.92 -10.24
N ASN A 145 16.27 -5.37 -11.46
CA ASN A 145 17.29 -4.40 -11.81
C ASN A 145 16.94 -3.02 -11.22
N LYS A 146 17.61 -2.64 -10.14
CA LYS A 146 17.38 -1.37 -9.44
C LYS A 146 17.54 -0.14 -10.32
N ASN A 147 18.39 -0.19 -11.35
CA ASN A 147 18.62 0.94 -12.27
C ASN A 147 17.40 1.25 -13.15
N GLU A 148 16.48 0.31 -13.26
CA GLU A 148 15.24 0.50 -14.01
C GLU A 148 14.11 1.14 -13.20
N MET A 149 14.31 1.29 -11.90
CA MET A 149 13.34 1.89 -11.00
C MET A 149 13.68 3.35 -10.77
N MET A 150 12.65 4.18 -10.63
CA MET A 150 12.82 5.57 -10.25
C MET A 150 13.63 5.64 -8.93
N PRO A 151 14.78 6.35 -8.90
CA PRO A 151 15.53 6.56 -7.68
C PRO A 151 14.85 7.60 -6.77
N PHE A 152 15.15 7.53 -5.47
CA PHE A 152 14.74 8.58 -4.54
C PHE A 152 15.56 9.85 -4.79
N ASP A 153 14.88 10.98 -4.90
CA ASP A 153 15.53 12.28 -4.97
C ASP A 153 15.92 12.75 -3.56
N LYS A 154 17.23 12.82 -3.31
CA LYS A 154 17.76 13.19 -2.00
C LYS A 154 17.35 14.61 -1.54
N THR A 155 17.01 15.50 -2.47
CA THR A 155 16.55 16.85 -2.15
C THR A 155 15.20 16.85 -1.45
N TRP A 156 14.42 15.79 -1.59
CA TRP A 156 13.10 15.66 -0.96
C TRP A 156 13.15 15.44 0.54
N LYS A 157 14.29 14.97 1.07
CA LYS A 157 14.44 14.66 2.49
C LYS A 157 14.11 15.84 3.39
N SER A 158 14.61 17.03 3.07
CA SER A 158 14.35 18.24 3.85
C SER A 158 12.87 18.62 3.90
N LEU A 159 12.13 18.32 2.82
CA LEU A 159 10.68 18.58 2.76
C LEU A 159 9.88 17.58 3.61
N GLU A 160 10.34 16.33 3.71
CA GLU A 160 9.74 15.34 4.61
C GLU A 160 9.90 15.78 6.06
N GLU A 161 11.09 16.24 6.45
CA GLU A 161 11.40 16.69 7.81
C GLU A 161 10.48 17.85 8.28
N ILE A 162 10.02 18.70 7.37
CA ILE A 162 9.05 19.75 7.71
C ILE A 162 7.73 19.16 8.21
N ILE A 163 7.27 18.06 7.63
CA ILE A 163 6.06 17.39 8.08
C ILE A 163 6.30 16.68 9.41
N ASP A 164 7.43 15.99 9.54
CA ASP A 164 7.78 15.25 10.76
C ASP A 164 7.85 16.19 11.96
N ASN A 165 8.52 17.31 11.84
CA ASN A 165 8.60 18.33 12.87
C ASN A 165 7.22 18.89 13.27
N ARG A 166 6.30 19.01 12.31
CA ARG A 166 4.94 19.49 12.61
C ARG A 166 4.10 18.44 13.32
N ILE A 167 4.17 17.19 12.88
CA ILE A 167 3.45 16.07 13.52
C ILE A 167 3.98 15.93 14.95
N TRP A 168 5.29 15.90 15.15
CA TRP A 168 5.93 15.80 16.45
C TRP A 168 5.47 16.91 17.42
N ASN A 169 5.50 18.17 16.96
CA ASN A 169 5.07 19.30 17.76
C ASN A 169 3.57 19.28 18.10
N THR A 170 2.75 18.67 17.25
CA THR A 170 1.31 18.53 17.50
C THR A 170 1.03 17.38 18.46
N ASP A 171 1.66 16.24 18.25
CA ASP A 171 1.43 15.04 19.05
C ASP A 171 2.02 15.18 20.47
N SER A 172 3.15 15.89 20.62
CA SER A 172 3.72 16.21 21.93
C SER A 172 2.81 17.12 22.78
N LYS A 173 2.04 18.01 22.14
CA LYS A 173 1.04 18.85 22.83
C LYS A 173 -0.20 18.07 23.26
N ILE A 174 -0.52 16.98 22.57
CA ILE A 174 -1.68 16.12 22.86
C ILE A 174 -1.30 14.97 23.80
N GLY A 175 -0.01 14.79 24.10
CA GLY A 175 0.47 13.68 24.93
C GLY A 175 0.41 12.30 24.27
N ILE A 176 0.15 12.24 22.96
CA ILE A 176 0.10 11.01 22.16
C ILE A 176 1.42 10.89 21.43
N ILE A 177 2.36 10.15 21.99
CA ILE A 177 3.56 9.71 21.27
C ILE A 177 3.17 8.54 20.40
N HIS A 178 3.11 8.73 19.09
CA HIS A 178 2.87 7.62 18.15
C HIS A 178 4.15 6.79 18.03
N PRO A 179 4.16 5.51 18.42
CA PRO A 179 5.39 4.68 18.44
C PRO A 179 6.11 4.60 17.08
N SER A 180 5.39 4.79 15.98
CA SER A 180 5.94 4.78 14.62
C SER A 180 6.80 5.99 14.26
N LEU A 181 6.81 7.03 15.10
CA LEU A 181 7.60 8.24 14.87
C LEU A 181 8.98 8.21 15.55
N THR A 182 9.21 7.26 16.46
CA THR A 182 10.40 7.24 17.34
C THR A 182 11.42 6.17 16.99
N GLY A 183 11.14 5.28 16.06
CA GLY A 183 12.04 4.20 15.66
C GLY A 183 12.77 4.48 14.34
N PRO A 184 14.03 4.02 14.17
CA PRO A 184 14.59 3.89 12.84
C PRO A 184 13.67 3.01 12.01
N SER A 185 13.45 3.37 10.76
CA SER A 185 12.72 2.54 9.82
C SER A 185 13.34 1.13 9.84
N LEU A 186 12.57 0.12 10.20
CA LEU A 186 13.01 -1.28 10.22
C LEU A 186 13.43 -1.81 8.83
N ARG A 187 13.57 -0.92 7.85
CA ARG A 187 13.86 -1.21 6.44
C ARG A 187 15.00 -0.34 5.87
N ASP A 188 15.93 0.10 6.73
CA ASP A 188 17.18 0.71 6.26
C ASP A 188 18.16 -0.34 5.72
#